data_1b81a52fec53595764b97578e444ffa3
#
_entry.id   1b81a52fec53595764b97578e444ffa3
#
_cell.length_a   1.000
_cell.length_b   1.000
_cell.length_c   1.000
_cell.angle_alpha   90.00
_cell.angle_beta   90.00
_cell.angle_gamma   90.00
#
_symmetry.space_group_name_H-M   'P 1'
#
loop_
_entity.id
_entity.type
_entity.pdbx_description
1 polymer ?
#
loop_
_entity_poly.entity_id
_entity_poly.type
_entity_poly.pdbx_seq_one_letter_code
_entity_poly.pdbx_strand_id
1 'polypeptide(L)'
;MSTRIICIANQKGGVGKTTSAVSLAHGLARSGKQVLLIDLDPQGQSATALGHGPEPGVFHLLTMGDSPQETAFLQSWVRFSGRDGLHYFPGDQQTMAAQTVLNAQDRPLSSIRASVGRFFKQELDYILFDTAPSVGGIQERAVWAADLVIVPTATEFLSADGLGKVLRMMSLLQERKRWRGSLLGILPTFYDEQTRESKATLEDLRRRFDASVLTPIHRATILRECAAEGRTIFEVDPLCRAAKEYAALTQFVLKF
;
A
#
# COMPACT_ATOMS: atom_id res chain seq x y z
N MET A 1 20.54 6.24 5.25
CA MET A 1 19.71 6.29 4.01
C MET A 1 18.42 7.02 4.34
N SER A 2 17.79 7.71 3.38
CA SER A 2 16.48 8.34 3.64
C SER A 2 15.38 7.27 3.56
N THR A 3 14.41 7.32 4.47
CA THR A 3 13.22 6.44 4.45
C THR A 3 12.51 6.53 3.10
N ARG A 4 12.20 5.40 2.48
CA ARG A 4 11.47 5.31 1.21
C ARG A 4 9.97 5.10 1.48
N ILE A 5 9.12 5.93 0.91
CA ILE A 5 7.66 5.81 1.04
C ILE A 5 7.09 5.19 -0.23
N ILE A 6 6.39 4.07 -0.08
CA ILE A 6 5.75 3.33 -1.19
C ILE A 6 4.23 3.33 -0.96
N CYS A 7 3.47 3.73 -1.96
CA CYS A 7 2.01 3.68 -1.92
C CYS A 7 1.48 2.54 -2.80
N ILE A 8 0.63 1.71 -2.23
CA ILE A 8 -0.10 0.66 -2.95
C ILE A 8 -1.49 1.21 -3.27
N ALA A 9 -1.73 1.60 -4.52
CA ALA A 9 -2.93 2.33 -4.91
C ALA A 9 -3.60 1.74 -6.15
N ASN A 10 -4.92 1.60 -6.09
CA ASN A 10 -5.80 1.40 -7.23
C ASN A 10 -7.21 1.84 -6.84
N GLN A 11 -7.93 2.51 -7.74
CA GLN A 11 -9.30 2.98 -7.51
C GLN A 11 -10.35 1.86 -7.62
N LYS A 12 -9.95 0.66 -8.01
CA LYS A 12 -10.81 -0.52 -8.03
C LYS A 12 -10.66 -1.32 -6.73
N GLY A 13 -11.80 -1.75 -6.17
CA GLY A 13 -11.84 -2.67 -5.04
C GLY A 13 -11.45 -4.10 -5.46
N GLY A 14 -10.95 -4.90 -4.52
CA GLY A 14 -10.68 -6.32 -4.72
C GLY A 14 -9.52 -6.66 -5.66
N VAL A 15 -8.63 -5.73 -5.97
CA VAL A 15 -7.46 -5.96 -6.85
C VAL A 15 -6.21 -6.44 -6.10
N GLY A 16 -6.31 -6.78 -4.83
CA GLY A 16 -5.20 -7.29 -4.03
C GLY A 16 -4.28 -6.21 -3.45
N LYS A 17 -4.75 -4.99 -3.20
CA LYS A 17 -3.96 -3.92 -2.58
C LYS A 17 -3.43 -4.33 -1.22
N THR A 18 -4.30 -4.64 -0.28
CA THR A 18 -3.94 -5.04 1.09
C THR A 18 -3.04 -6.27 1.11
N THR A 19 -3.39 -7.31 0.33
CA THR A 19 -2.57 -8.51 0.20
C THR A 19 -1.15 -8.19 -0.28
N SER A 20 -1.03 -7.29 -1.27
CA SER A 20 0.27 -6.87 -1.79
C SER A 20 1.03 -5.99 -0.80
N ALA A 21 0.35 -5.08 -0.10
CA ALA A 21 0.96 -4.21 0.91
C ALA A 21 1.53 -5.04 2.07
N VAL A 22 0.73 -5.94 2.64
CA VAL A 22 1.12 -6.81 3.77
C VAL A 22 2.24 -7.77 3.36
N SER A 23 2.11 -8.42 2.19
CA SER A 23 3.13 -9.36 1.72
C SER A 23 4.46 -8.66 1.41
N LEU A 24 4.42 -7.48 0.76
CA LEU A 24 5.63 -6.70 0.49
C LEU A 24 6.26 -6.18 1.79
N ALA A 25 5.45 -5.66 2.73
CA ALA A 25 5.94 -5.16 4.01
C ALA A 25 6.69 -6.26 4.79
N HIS A 26 6.09 -7.45 4.90
CA HIS A 26 6.76 -8.59 5.56
C HIS A 26 7.96 -9.08 4.75
N GLY A 27 7.90 -9.13 3.42
CA GLY A 27 9.04 -9.50 2.58
C GLY A 27 10.25 -8.59 2.79
N LEU A 28 10.04 -7.27 2.88
CA LEU A 28 11.08 -6.30 3.19
C LEU A 28 11.64 -6.50 4.60
N ALA A 29 10.79 -6.69 5.60
CA ALA A 29 11.21 -6.96 6.97
C ALA A 29 12.05 -8.25 7.08
N ARG A 30 11.62 -9.33 6.43
CA ARG A 30 12.41 -10.58 6.30
C ARG A 30 13.76 -10.39 5.60
N SER A 31 13.91 -9.32 4.83
CA SER A 31 15.18 -8.94 4.20
C SER A 31 16.04 -8.03 5.09
N GLY A 32 15.71 -7.93 6.39
CA GLY A 32 16.44 -7.14 7.38
C GLY A 32 16.13 -5.65 7.37
N LYS A 33 15.01 -5.22 6.77
CA LYS A 33 14.58 -3.83 6.71
C LYS A 33 13.64 -3.46 7.84
N GLN A 34 13.72 -2.22 8.32
CA GLN A 34 12.76 -1.64 9.27
C GLN A 34 11.59 -1.04 8.48
N VAL A 35 10.41 -1.61 8.65
CA VAL A 35 9.22 -1.32 7.83
C VAL A 35 8.05 -0.89 8.70
N LEU A 36 7.38 0.19 8.29
CA LEU A 36 6.09 0.62 8.83
C LEU A 36 5.02 0.50 7.76
N LEU A 37 4.00 -0.31 8.00
CA LEU A 37 2.80 -0.38 7.19
C LEU A 37 1.72 0.52 7.77
N ILE A 38 1.20 1.48 7.01
CA ILE A 38 0.13 2.40 7.42
C ILE A 38 -1.14 2.04 6.65
N ASP A 39 -2.19 1.67 7.38
CA ASP A 39 -3.48 1.26 6.82
C ASP A 39 -4.40 2.47 6.62
N LEU A 40 -4.39 3.03 5.42
CA LEU A 40 -5.25 4.16 5.02
C LEU A 40 -6.62 3.73 4.48
N ASP A 41 -6.94 2.43 4.52
CA ASP A 41 -8.27 1.93 4.14
C ASP A 41 -9.20 1.92 5.38
N PRO A 42 -10.39 2.54 5.31
CA PRO A 42 -11.39 2.48 6.39
C PRO A 42 -11.81 1.08 6.80
N GLN A 43 -11.55 0.07 5.99
CA GLN A 43 -11.87 -1.32 6.32
C GLN A 43 -10.88 -1.93 7.34
N GLY A 44 -9.71 -1.34 7.57
CA GLY A 44 -8.73 -1.81 8.55
C GLY A 44 -8.18 -3.21 8.26
N GLN A 45 -8.14 -3.60 6.98
CA GLN A 45 -7.82 -4.98 6.60
C GLN A 45 -6.34 -5.33 6.74
N SER A 46 -5.44 -4.35 6.73
CA SER A 46 -4.02 -4.60 6.96
C SER A 46 -3.74 -5.13 8.36
N ALA A 47 -4.40 -4.55 9.39
CA ALA A 47 -4.30 -5.05 10.76
C ALA A 47 -4.83 -6.48 10.88
N THR A 48 -6.01 -6.75 10.29
CA THR A 48 -6.62 -8.08 10.28
C THR A 48 -5.71 -9.11 9.61
N ALA A 49 -5.13 -8.77 8.45
CA ALA A 49 -4.22 -9.65 7.73
C ALA A 49 -2.89 -9.91 8.47
N LEU A 50 -2.58 -9.09 9.47
CA LEU A 50 -1.42 -9.28 10.37
C LEU A 50 -1.79 -10.01 11.68
N GLY A 51 -3.06 -10.36 11.89
CA GLY A 51 -3.55 -11.07 13.08
C GLY A 51 -3.99 -10.12 14.22
N HIS A 52 -4.31 -8.87 13.89
CA HIS A 52 -4.72 -7.84 14.85
C HIS A 52 -6.08 -7.24 14.48
N GLY A 53 -6.68 -6.50 15.41
CA GLY A 53 -7.92 -5.74 15.16
C GLY A 53 -7.66 -4.38 14.51
N PRO A 54 -8.66 -3.82 13.80
CA PRO A 54 -8.62 -2.43 13.35
C PRO A 54 -8.71 -1.47 14.55
N GLU A 55 -7.99 -0.34 14.48
CA GLU A 55 -7.97 0.70 15.50
C GLU A 55 -7.91 2.09 14.85
N PRO A 56 -8.34 3.20 15.51
CA PRO A 56 -8.46 4.52 14.89
C PRO A 56 -7.13 5.30 14.79
N GLY A 57 -6.00 4.64 14.77
CA GLY A 57 -4.68 5.29 14.70
C GLY A 57 -4.57 6.27 13.53
N VAL A 58 -4.95 5.85 12.33
CA VAL A 58 -4.87 6.68 11.11
C VAL A 58 -5.79 7.90 11.18
N PHE A 59 -6.96 7.82 11.81
CA PHE A 59 -7.78 9.00 12.04
C PHE A 59 -6.98 10.08 12.77
N HIS A 60 -6.30 9.73 13.84
CA HIS A 60 -5.46 10.65 14.61
C HIS A 60 -4.26 11.15 13.79
N LEU A 61 -3.59 10.27 13.03
CA LEU A 61 -2.48 10.65 12.15
C LEU A 61 -2.87 11.74 11.14
N LEU A 62 -4.11 11.67 10.62
CA LEU A 62 -4.59 12.59 9.59
C LEU A 62 -5.15 13.89 10.16
N THR A 63 -5.69 13.89 11.39
CA THR A 63 -6.45 15.01 11.94
C THR A 63 -5.72 15.81 13.02
N MET A 64 -4.77 15.20 13.72
CA MET A 64 -4.02 15.87 14.79
C MET A 64 -2.98 16.85 14.25
N GLY A 65 -2.54 17.75 15.12
CA GLY A 65 -1.48 18.72 14.87
C GLY A 65 -0.09 18.12 15.03
N ASP A 66 0.86 18.98 15.45
CA ASP A 66 2.27 18.65 15.50
C ASP A 66 2.96 19.07 16.83
N SER A 67 2.17 19.30 17.87
CA SER A 67 2.71 19.54 19.20
C SER A 67 3.50 18.31 19.72
N PRO A 68 4.45 18.50 20.63
CA PRO A 68 5.17 17.38 21.24
C PRO A 68 4.26 16.32 21.87
N GLN A 69 3.16 16.75 22.50
CA GLN A 69 2.16 15.87 23.12
C GLN A 69 1.42 15.05 22.07
N GLU A 70 0.99 15.67 20.98
CA GLU A 70 0.34 14.97 19.88
C GLU A 70 1.29 14.01 19.17
N THR A 71 2.56 14.39 19.01
CA THR A 71 3.60 13.50 18.48
C THR A 71 3.76 12.25 19.34
N ALA A 72 3.89 12.40 20.67
CA ALA A 72 4.02 11.26 21.59
C ALA A 72 2.76 10.36 21.55
N PHE A 73 1.57 10.98 21.50
CA PHE A 73 0.31 10.24 21.36
C PHE A 73 0.27 9.45 20.06
N LEU A 74 0.66 10.03 18.93
CA LEU A 74 0.68 9.33 17.65
C LEU A 74 1.70 8.19 17.62
N GLN A 75 2.86 8.37 18.23
CA GLN A 75 3.85 7.29 18.37
C GLN A 75 3.30 6.10 19.15
N SER A 76 2.40 6.35 20.12
CA SER A 76 1.76 5.28 20.88
C SER A 76 0.80 4.41 20.06
N TRP A 77 0.43 4.82 18.85
CA TRP A 77 -0.39 4.02 17.91
C TRP A 77 0.43 3.10 17.02
N VAL A 78 1.75 3.21 17.02
CA VAL A 78 2.60 2.22 16.32
C VAL A 78 2.48 0.88 17.03
N ARG A 79 2.15 -0.15 16.28
CA ARG A 79 1.99 -1.51 16.79
C ARG A 79 3.09 -2.41 16.24
N PHE A 80 3.62 -3.26 17.09
CA PHE A 80 4.45 -4.37 16.64
C PHE A 80 3.56 -5.46 16.02
N SER A 81 3.93 -5.93 14.85
CA SER A 81 3.12 -6.91 14.11
C SER A 81 3.34 -8.36 14.57
N GLY A 82 4.21 -8.61 15.55
CA GLY A 82 4.67 -9.96 15.89
C GLY A 82 5.77 -10.48 14.96
N ARG A 83 6.28 -9.64 14.01
CA ARG A 83 7.28 -10.02 13.00
C ARG A 83 8.44 -9.03 13.07
N ASP A 84 9.65 -9.54 13.28
CA ASP A 84 10.85 -8.72 13.40
C ASP A 84 11.00 -7.75 12.23
N GLY A 85 11.27 -6.48 12.54
CA GLY A 85 11.41 -5.42 11.56
C GLY A 85 10.11 -4.91 10.94
N LEU A 86 8.93 -5.48 11.29
CA LEU A 86 7.64 -5.03 10.79
C LEU A 86 6.77 -4.44 11.89
N HIS A 87 6.49 -3.15 11.75
CA HIS A 87 5.49 -2.42 12.53
C HIS A 87 4.33 -2.01 11.64
N TYR A 88 3.18 -1.73 12.24
CA TYR A 88 2.04 -1.20 11.52
C TYR A 88 1.37 -0.06 12.29
N PHE A 89 0.69 0.80 11.54
CA PHE A 89 -0.13 1.89 12.05
C PHE A 89 -1.57 1.61 11.64
N PRO A 90 -2.46 1.27 12.58
CA PRO A 90 -3.78 0.76 12.26
C PRO A 90 -4.73 1.82 11.74
N GLY A 91 -5.63 1.43 10.83
CA GLY A 91 -6.80 2.19 10.40
C GLY A 91 -8.09 1.47 10.77
N ASP A 92 -9.18 2.23 10.79
CA ASP A 92 -10.54 1.72 10.98
C ASP A 92 -11.57 2.62 10.28
N GLN A 93 -12.86 2.40 10.52
CA GLN A 93 -13.96 3.18 9.92
C GLN A 93 -13.86 4.69 10.20
N GLN A 94 -13.22 5.13 11.27
CA GLN A 94 -13.01 6.55 11.56
C GLN A 94 -12.11 7.23 10.53
N THR A 95 -11.30 6.47 9.78
CA THR A 95 -10.50 6.99 8.66
C THR A 95 -11.38 7.72 7.63
N MET A 96 -12.66 7.32 7.44
CA MET A 96 -13.60 8.05 6.58
C MET A 96 -13.90 9.46 7.13
N ALA A 97 -14.08 9.59 8.43
CA ALA A 97 -14.35 10.88 9.06
C ALA A 97 -13.16 11.84 8.93
N ALA A 98 -11.93 11.30 8.90
CA ALA A 98 -10.74 12.11 8.69
C ALA A 98 -10.78 12.88 7.36
N GLN A 99 -11.37 12.33 6.29
CA GLN A 99 -11.54 13.02 5.02
C GLN A 99 -12.37 14.31 5.17
N THR A 100 -13.45 14.26 5.95
CA THR A 100 -14.28 15.43 6.23
C THR A 100 -13.51 16.48 7.02
N VAL A 101 -12.74 16.07 8.02
CA VAL A 101 -11.91 16.97 8.83
C VAL A 101 -10.82 17.62 7.98
N LEU A 102 -10.12 16.84 7.14
CA LEU A 102 -9.09 17.34 6.23
C LEU A 102 -9.63 18.41 5.26
N ASN A 103 -10.83 18.20 4.73
CA ASN A 103 -11.50 19.16 3.84
C ASN A 103 -11.94 20.41 4.60
N ALA A 104 -12.55 20.26 5.78
CA ALA A 104 -13.01 21.39 6.59
C ALA A 104 -11.84 22.27 7.08
N GLN A 105 -10.69 21.71 7.30
CA GLN A 105 -9.46 22.40 7.72
C GLN A 105 -8.60 22.89 6.54
N ASP A 106 -9.03 22.69 5.30
CA ASP A 106 -8.25 22.98 4.08
C ASP A 106 -6.79 22.45 4.15
N ARG A 107 -6.64 21.24 4.70
CA ARG A 107 -5.31 20.64 4.86
C ARG A 107 -4.66 20.37 3.50
N PRO A 108 -3.39 20.76 3.31
CA PRO A 108 -2.71 20.60 2.02
C PRO A 108 -2.49 19.12 1.67
N LEU A 109 -2.25 18.82 0.40
CA LEU A 109 -1.90 17.45 -0.06
C LEU A 109 -0.66 16.89 0.64
N SER A 110 0.25 17.77 1.04
CA SER A 110 1.48 17.41 1.76
C SER A 110 1.26 16.94 3.20
N SER A 111 0.05 17.03 3.73
CA SER A 111 -0.23 16.76 5.16
C SER A 111 0.23 15.37 5.61
N ILE A 112 -0.07 14.30 4.85
CA ILE A 112 0.36 12.94 5.19
C ILE A 112 1.90 12.86 5.23
N ARG A 113 2.59 13.35 4.20
CA ARG A 113 4.06 13.31 4.17
C ARG A 113 4.68 14.11 5.31
N ALA A 114 4.09 15.26 5.65
CA ALA A 114 4.55 16.08 6.77
C ALA A 114 4.36 15.36 8.11
N SER A 115 3.20 14.75 8.35
CA SER A 115 2.95 13.96 9.55
C SER A 115 3.92 12.79 9.66
N VAL A 116 3.99 11.95 8.62
CA VAL A 116 4.89 10.80 8.59
C VAL A 116 6.36 11.20 8.80
N GLY A 117 6.82 12.27 8.16
CA GLY A 117 8.20 12.76 8.31
C GLY A 117 8.52 13.31 9.70
N ARG A 118 7.51 13.73 10.48
CA ARG A 118 7.70 14.20 11.88
C ARG A 118 7.68 13.07 12.89
N PHE A 119 6.73 12.15 12.73
CA PHE A 119 6.46 11.12 13.75
C PHE A 119 7.41 9.94 13.66
N PHE A 120 7.89 9.63 12.49
CA PHE A 120 8.74 8.47 12.22
C PHE A 120 10.18 8.91 11.86
N LYS A 121 10.77 9.81 12.66
CA LYS A 121 12.17 10.24 12.51
C LYS A 121 13.20 9.13 12.76
N GLN A 122 12.75 7.97 13.24
CA GLN A 122 13.63 6.87 13.56
C GLN A 122 13.76 5.95 12.35
N GLU A 123 14.94 5.50 12.14
CA GLU A 123 15.55 4.42 11.35
C GLU A 123 14.61 3.45 10.60
N LEU A 124 13.56 3.97 9.96
CA LEU A 124 12.76 3.20 9.03
C LEU A 124 13.42 3.21 7.64
N ASP A 125 13.60 2.03 7.07
CA ASP A 125 14.00 1.90 5.68
C ASP A 125 12.83 2.19 4.75
N TYR A 126 11.63 1.66 5.09
CA TYR A 126 10.43 1.77 4.27
C TYR A 126 9.18 2.14 5.08
N ILE A 127 8.34 2.94 4.46
CA ILE A 127 6.95 3.15 4.88
C ILE A 127 6.06 2.74 3.72
N LEU A 128 5.10 1.85 3.96
CA LEU A 128 4.13 1.42 2.97
C LEU A 128 2.74 1.97 3.32
N PHE A 129 2.03 2.51 2.32
CA PHE A 129 0.63 2.88 2.45
C PHE A 129 -0.25 1.84 1.76
N ASP A 130 -1.14 1.21 2.50
CA ASP A 130 -2.29 0.48 1.96
C ASP A 130 -3.47 1.45 1.84
N THR A 131 -4.08 1.56 0.65
CA THR A 131 -5.10 2.59 0.39
C THR A 131 -6.45 2.01 0.01
N ALA A 132 -7.52 2.74 0.38
CA ALA A 132 -8.88 2.45 -0.05
C ALA A 132 -9.05 2.59 -1.58
N PRO A 133 -10.04 1.89 -2.17
CA PRO A 133 -10.41 2.06 -3.58
C PRO A 133 -11.25 3.35 -3.78
N SER A 134 -10.68 4.52 -3.49
CA SER A 134 -11.37 5.81 -3.54
C SER A 134 -10.79 6.73 -4.61
N VAL A 135 -11.59 7.71 -5.03
CA VAL A 135 -11.16 8.78 -5.93
C VAL A 135 -10.95 10.04 -5.10
N GLY A 136 -9.75 10.63 -5.21
CA GLY A 136 -9.41 11.85 -4.46
C GLY A 136 -9.12 11.63 -2.98
N GLY A 137 -9.13 12.72 -2.22
CA GLY A 137 -9.09 12.68 -0.77
C GLY A 137 -7.84 12.04 -0.16
N ILE A 138 -8.01 11.04 0.68
CA ILE A 138 -6.91 10.38 1.40
C ILE A 138 -5.99 9.65 0.42
N GLN A 139 -6.53 8.94 -0.59
CA GLN A 139 -5.70 8.24 -1.58
C GLN A 139 -4.82 9.21 -2.38
N GLU A 140 -5.36 10.35 -2.81
CA GLU A 140 -4.58 11.38 -3.52
C GLU A 140 -3.44 11.92 -2.64
N ARG A 141 -3.70 12.17 -1.35
CA ARG A 141 -2.68 12.60 -0.37
C ARG A 141 -1.63 11.51 -0.12
N ALA A 142 -2.03 10.24 -0.08
CA ALA A 142 -1.12 9.11 0.08
C ALA A 142 -0.19 8.97 -1.13
N VAL A 143 -0.72 9.07 -2.34
CA VAL A 143 0.08 9.07 -3.57
C VAL A 143 1.02 10.28 -3.61
N TRP A 144 0.53 11.47 -3.24
CA TRP A 144 1.39 12.67 -3.19
C TRP A 144 2.52 12.54 -2.16
N ALA A 145 2.27 11.86 -1.05
CA ALA A 145 3.26 11.60 0.00
C ALA A 145 4.31 10.57 -0.40
N ALA A 146 4.00 9.68 -1.35
CA ALA A 146 4.86 8.58 -1.73
C ALA A 146 6.00 9.01 -2.68
N ASP A 147 7.14 8.35 -2.55
CA ASP A 147 8.25 8.41 -3.49
C ASP A 147 7.99 7.48 -4.68
N LEU A 148 7.37 6.32 -4.41
CA LEU A 148 7.09 5.27 -5.38
C LEU A 148 5.65 4.79 -5.24
N VAL A 149 5.02 4.45 -6.37
CA VAL A 149 3.66 3.90 -6.40
C VAL A 149 3.67 2.54 -7.10
N ILE A 150 3.08 1.53 -6.47
CA ILE A 150 2.75 0.25 -7.08
C ILE A 150 1.25 0.21 -7.30
N VAL A 151 0.82 -0.21 -8.50
CA VAL A 151 -0.59 -0.29 -8.87
C VAL A 151 -1.00 -1.75 -9.10
N PRO A 152 -1.50 -2.46 -8.07
CA PRO A 152 -2.06 -3.81 -8.25
C PRO A 152 -3.24 -3.75 -9.23
N THR A 153 -3.22 -4.60 -10.25
CA THR A 153 -4.22 -4.61 -11.32
C THR A 153 -4.63 -6.04 -11.61
N ALA A 154 -5.87 -6.40 -11.26
CA ALA A 154 -6.37 -7.75 -11.52
C ALA A 154 -6.41 -8.03 -13.03
N THR A 155 -6.00 -9.23 -13.44
CA THR A 155 -6.04 -9.66 -14.85
C THR A 155 -7.41 -10.19 -15.29
N GLU A 156 -8.45 -9.89 -14.51
CA GLU A 156 -9.84 -10.18 -14.81
C GLU A 156 -10.50 -9.00 -15.53
N PHE A 157 -11.58 -9.28 -16.23
CA PHE A 157 -12.38 -8.30 -16.98
C PHE A 157 -12.72 -7.04 -16.14
N LEU A 158 -12.68 -5.86 -16.76
CA LEU A 158 -12.98 -4.54 -16.16
C LEU A 158 -11.92 -3.94 -15.21
N SER A 159 -10.71 -4.48 -15.09
CA SER A 159 -9.70 -3.91 -14.19
C SER A 159 -8.91 -2.73 -14.77
N ALA A 160 -8.93 -2.54 -16.09
CA ALA A 160 -8.18 -1.47 -16.77
C ALA A 160 -8.64 -0.05 -16.40
N ASP A 161 -9.91 0.17 -16.04
CA ASP A 161 -10.45 1.50 -15.70
C ASP A 161 -9.81 2.05 -14.41
N GLY A 162 -9.64 1.23 -13.38
CA GLY A 162 -9.00 1.65 -12.12
C GLY A 162 -7.54 2.07 -12.31
N LEU A 163 -6.77 1.32 -13.12
CA LEU A 163 -5.39 1.66 -13.48
C LEU A 163 -5.32 3.02 -14.20
N GLY A 164 -6.14 3.21 -15.24
CA GLY A 164 -6.17 4.47 -15.99
C GLY A 164 -6.48 5.69 -15.12
N LYS A 165 -7.35 5.55 -14.12
CA LYS A 165 -7.67 6.62 -13.16
C LYS A 165 -6.49 6.96 -12.25
N VAL A 166 -5.79 5.95 -11.74
CA VAL A 166 -4.59 6.18 -10.90
C VAL A 166 -3.49 6.85 -11.71
N LEU A 167 -3.21 6.39 -12.91
CA LEU A 167 -2.18 6.98 -13.77
C LEU A 167 -2.50 8.45 -14.13
N ARG A 168 -3.77 8.76 -14.45
CA ARG A 168 -4.21 10.15 -14.67
C ARG A 168 -4.05 11.02 -13.42
N MET A 169 -4.39 10.50 -12.25
CA MET A 169 -4.18 11.20 -10.98
C MET A 169 -2.70 11.49 -10.76
N MET A 170 -1.81 10.53 -11.00
CA MET A 170 -0.36 10.70 -10.87
C MET A 170 0.16 11.79 -11.82
N SER A 171 -0.26 11.80 -13.10
CA SER A 171 0.11 12.85 -14.05
C SER A 171 -0.33 14.23 -13.57
N LEU A 172 -1.57 14.38 -13.11
CA LEU A 172 -2.09 15.65 -12.57
C LEU A 172 -1.32 16.11 -11.31
N LEU A 173 -0.91 15.18 -10.45
CA LEU A 173 -0.10 15.48 -9.27
C LEU A 173 1.30 15.98 -9.66
N GLN A 174 1.92 15.38 -10.67
CA GLN A 174 3.22 15.82 -11.20
C GLN A 174 3.11 17.20 -11.84
N GLU A 175 2.16 17.38 -12.75
CA GLU A 175 2.02 18.62 -13.54
C GLU A 175 1.58 19.82 -12.70
N ARG A 176 0.59 19.63 -11.80
CA ARG A 176 -0.10 20.72 -11.11
C ARG A 176 0.24 20.87 -9.63
N LYS A 177 0.74 19.80 -8.98
CA LYS A 177 0.94 19.75 -7.52
C LYS A 177 2.38 19.48 -7.12
N ARG A 178 3.33 19.55 -8.04
CA ARG A 178 4.77 19.39 -7.81
C ARG A 178 5.13 18.06 -7.11
N TRP A 179 4.35 17.02 -7.31
CA TRP A 179 4.71 15.70 -6.83
C TRP A 179 5.97 15.20 -7.54
N ARG A 180 6.92 14.66 -6.76
CA ARG A 180 8.23 14.19 -7.26
C ARG A 180 8.36 12.68 -7.29
N GLY A 181 7.32 11.95 -6.88
CA GLY A 181 7.32 10.50 -6.92
C GLY A 181 7.12 9.96 -8.34
N SER A 182 7.19 8.66 -8.46
CA SER A 182 7.06 7.96 -9.74
C SER A 182 6.28 6.64 -9.60
N LEU A 183 5.83 6.12 -10.74
CA LEU A 183 5.32 4.76 -10.84
C LEU A 183 6.50 3.79 -10.70
N LEU A 184 6.48 2.95 -9.65
CA LEU A 184 7.42 1.86 -9.51
C LEU A 184 7.03 0.71 -10.44
N GLY A 185 5.73 0.41 -10.53
CA GLY A 185 5.24 -0.56 -11.48
C GLY A 185 3.76 -0.89 -11.34
N ILE A 186 3.23 -1.48 -12.40
CA ILE A 186 1.91 -2.08 -12.45
C ILE A 186 2.09 -3.55 -12.06
N LEU A 187 1.44 -3.97 -10.97
CA LEU A 187 1.51 -5.35 -10.48
C LEU A 187 0.28 -6.13 -10.95
N PRO A 188 0.40 -6.99 -11.99
CA PRO A 188 -0.71 -7.85 -12.37
C PRO A 188 -1.01 -8.83 -11.23
N THR A 189 -2.27 -8.90 -10.82
CA THR A 189 -2.74 -9.76 -9.74
C THR A 189 -3.82 -10.73 -10.23
N PHE A 190 -4.08 -11.79 -9.46
CA PHE A 190 -5.03 -12.85 -9.81
C PHE A 190 -4.78 -13.44 -11.20
N TYR A 191 -3.52 -13.44 -11.64
CA TYR A 191 -3.18 -13.98 -12.94
C TYR A 191 -3.48 -15.48 -13.01
N ASP A 192 -4.17 -15.88 -14.04
CA ASP A 192 -4.49 -17.28 -14.34
C ASP A 192 -4.02 -17.62 -15.76
N GLU A 193 -2.93 -18.37 -15.82
CA GLU A 193 -2.34 -18.80 -17.10
C GLU A 193 -3.19 -19.81 -17.88
N GLN A 194 -4.27 -20.34 -17.30
CA GLN A 194 -5.18 -21.24 -18.00
C GLN A 194 -6.28 -20.49 -18.75
N THR A 195 -6.62 -19.26 -18.33
CA THR A 195 -7.69 -18.48 -18.94
C THR A 195 -7.17 -17.58 -20.07
N ARG A 196 -7.92 -17.54 -21.20
CA ARG A 196 -7.61 -16.67 -22.34
C ARG A 196 -7.69 -15.19 -21.96
N GLU A 197 -8.66 -14.83 -21.14
CA GLU A 197 -8.88 -13.47 -20.66
C GLU A 197 -7.68 -12.94 -19.88
N SER A 198 -7.20 -13.70 -18.92
CA SER A 198 -6.07 -13.29 -18.07
C SER A 198 -4.78 -13.11 -18.89
N LYS A 199 -4.53 -14.03 -19.84
CA LYS A 199 -3.42 -13.90 -20.79
C LYS A 199 -3.53 -12.64 -21.64
N ALA A 200 -4.68 -12.43 -22.28
CA ALA A 200 -4.92 -11.27 -23.13
C ALA A 200 -4.77 -9.95 -22.35
N THR A 201 -5.26 -9.91 -21.10
CA THR A 201 -5.11 -8.73 -20.23
C THR A 201 -3.65 -8.47 -19.89
N LEU A 202 -2.88 -9.51 -19.55
CA LEU A 202 -1.45 -9.36 -19.24
C LEU A 202 -0.66 -8.90 -20.48
N GLU A 203 -0.96 -9.44 -21.66
CA GLU A 203 -0.34 -9.04 -22.93
C GLU A 203 -0.69 -7.58 -23.28
N ASP A 204 -1.94 -7.15 -23.08
CA ASP A 204 -2.35 -5.76 -23.29
C ASP A 204 -1.64 -4.80 -22.34
N LEU A 205 -1.52 -5.15 -21.05
CA LEU A 205 -0.74 -4.38 -20.10
C LEU A 205 0.72 -4.26 -20.55
N ARG A 206 1.38 -5.35 -20.92
CA ARG A 206 2.75 -5.34 -21.41
C ARG A 206 2.93 -4.52 -22.67
N ARG A 207 2.01 -4.63 -23.62
CA ARG A 207 2.05 -3.83 -24.86
C ARG A 207 1.94 -2.33 -24.60
N ARG A 208 1.13 -1.92 -23.61
CA ARG A 208 0.89 -0.49 -23.30
C ARG A 208 1.93 0.11 -22.37
N PHE A 209 2.46 -0.66 -21.44
CA PHE A 209 3.28 -0.16 -20.33
C PHE A 209 4.67 -0.82 -20.25
N ASP A 210 4.96 -1.76 -21.11
CA ASP A 210 6.27 -2.42 -21.29
C ASP A 210 6.99 -2.72 -19.97
N ALA A 211 8.16 -2.11 -19.75
CA ALA A 211 9.00 -2.30 -18.58
C ALA A 211 8.35 -1.90 -17.25
N SER A 212 7.24 -1.16 -17.29
CA SER A 212 6.49 -0.82 -16.06
C SER A 212 5.61 -1.95 -15.55
N VAL A 213 5.43 -3.06 -16.29
CA VAL A 213 4.64 -4.21 -15.86
C VAL A 213 5.51 -5.18 -15.10
N LEU A 214 5.21 -5.35 -13.81
CA LEU A 214 5.94 -6.24 -12.91
C LEU A 214 5.58 -7.71 -13.18
N THR A 215 6.35 -8.62 -12.60
CA THR A 215 6.03 -10.05 -12.59
C THR A 215 4.66 -10.28 -11.97
N PRO A 216 3.75 -11.02 -12.63
CA PRO A 216 2.40 -11.21 -12.13
C PRO A 216 2.37 -12.06 -10.85
N ILE A 217 1.41 -11.76 -9.98
CA ILE A 217 1.02 -12.61 -8.85
C ILE A 217 -0.14 -13.50 -9.32
N HIS A 218 0.08 -14.80 -9.30
CA HIS A 218 -0.95 -15.76 -9.72
C HIS A 218 -2.10 -15.83 -8.72
N ARG A 219 -3.26 -16.19 -9.24
CA ARG A 219 -4.42 -16.51 -8.40
C ARG A 219 -4.06 -17.69 -7.48
N ALA A 220 -4.24 -17.50 -6.18
CA ALA A 220 -3.99 -18.52 -5.18
C ALA A 220 -4.99 -18.38 -4.02
N THR A 221 -5.72 -19.45 -3.70
CA THR A 221 -6.69 -19.48 -2.60
C THR A 221 -6.02 -19.25 -1.25
N ILE A 222 -4.82 -19.80 -1.09
CA ILE A 222 -4.00 -19.65 0.12
C ILE A 222 -3.79 -18.18 0.53
N LEU A 223 -3.77 -17.22 -0.39
CA LEU A 223 -3.65 -15.79 -0.05
C LEU A 223 -4.88 -15.26 0.71
N ARG A 224 -6.06 -15.84 0.49
CA ARG A 224 -7.27 -15.50 1.26
C ARG A 224 -7.25 -16.19 2.63
N GLU A 225 -6.79 -17.40 2.70
CA GLU A 225 -6.61 -18.17 3.93
C GLU A 225 -5.63 -17.48 4.85
N CYS A 226 -4.49 -17.02 4.32
CA CYS A 226 -3.51 -16.21 5.06
C CYS A 226 -4.16 -15.02 5.78
N ALA A 227 -4.96 -14.22 5.07
CA ALA A 227 -5.61 -13.05 5.64
C ALA A 227 -6.63 -13.42 6.72
N ALA A 228 -7.36 -14.53 6.55
CA ALA A 228 -8.31 -15.04 7.53
C ALA A 228 -7.63 -15.55 8.80
N GLU A 229 -6.43 -16.12 8.67
CA GLU A 229 -5.62 -16.61 9.79
C GLU A 229 -4.76 -15.52 10.45
N GLY A 230 -4.74 -14.30 9.92
CA GLY A 230 -3.86 -13.24 10.40
C GLY A 230 -2.37 -13.53 10.19
N ARG A 231 -2.04 -14.33 9.18
CA ARG A 231 -0.69 -14.76 8.82
C ARG A 231 -0.37 -14.36 7.38
N THR A 232 0.88 -14.08 7.11
CA THR A 232 1.32 -13.78 5.74
C THR A 232 1.63 -15.04 4.96
N ILE A 233 1.72 -14.92 3.64
CA ILE A 233 2.07 -16.05 2.76
C ILE A 233 3.42 -16.67 3.11
N PHE A 234 4.35 -15.86 3.63
CA PHE A 234 5.68 -16.34 4.04
C PHE A 234 5.67 -17.16 5.32
N GLU A 235 4.59 -17.10 6.10
CA GLU A 235 4.41 -17.87 7.34
C GLU A 235 3.57 -19.12 7.11
N VAL A 236 2.62 -19.07 6.17
CA VAL A 236 1.72 -20.21 5.90
C VAL A 236 2.38 -21.22 4.97
N ASP A 237 2.90 -20.76 3.83
CA ASP A 237 3.64 -21.63 2.88
C ASP A 237 4.73 -20.83 2.15
N PRO A 238 5.94 -20.75 2.72
CA PRO A 238 7.04 -19.97 2.15
C PRO A 238 7.58 -20.56 0.83
N LEU A 239 7.22 -21.79 0.48
CA LEU A 239 7.70 -22.46 -0.73
C LEU A 239 6.70 -22.42 -1.88
N CYS A 240 5.47 -22.02 -1.64
CA CYS A 240 4.45 -21.92 -2.67
C CYS A 240 4.79 -20.88 -3.74
N ARG A 241 4.09 -20.94 -4.86
CA ARG A 241 4.27 -20.02 -5.99
C ARG A 241 4.06 -18.56 -5.56
N ALA A 242 2.97 -18.26 -4.84
CA ALA A 242 2.65 -16.91 -4.41
C ALA A 242 3.73 -16.32 -3.49
N ALA A 243 4.29 -17.11 -2.57
CA ALA A 243 5.41 -16.67 -1.72
C ALA A 243 6.65 -16.31 -2.54
N LYS A 244 6.99 -17.12 -3.54
CA LYS A 244 8.12 -16.85 -4.45
C LYS A 244 7.91 -15.58 -5.27
N GLU A 245 6.68 -15.35 -5.74
CA GLU A 245 6.32 -14.16 -6.52
C GLU A 245 6.39 -12.89 -5.66
N TYR A 246 5.87 -12.90 -4.43
CA TYR A 246 6.04 -11.77 -3.51
C TYR A 246 7.50 -11.58 -3.06
N ALA A 247 8.28 -12.66 -2.93
CA ALA A 247 9.72 -12.54 -2.70
C ALA A 247 10.43 -11.88 -3.88
N ALA A 248 10.07 -12.23 -5.12
CA ALA A 248 10.60 -11.56 -6.32
C ALA A 248 10.23 -10.07 -6.38
N LEU A 249 8.98 -9.71 -6.02
CA LEU A 249 8.56 -8.31 -5.88
C LEU A 249 9.40 -7.59 -4.83
N THR A 250 9.65 -8.23 -3.68
CA THR A 250 10.50 -7.68 -2.61
C THR A 250 11.91 -7.42 -3.13
N GLN A 251 12.53 -8.39 -3.81
CA GLN A 251 13.88 -8.22 -4.38
C GLN A 251 13.93 -7.13 -5.46
N PHE A 252 12.85 -6.93 -6.20
CA PHE A 252 12.75 -5.82 -7.14
C PHE A 252 12.72 -4.48 -6.42
N VAL A 253 11.90 -4.34 -5.37
CA VAL A 253 11.77 -3.10 -4.57
C VAL A 253 13.08 -2.73 -3.87
N LEU A 254 13.85 -3.70 -3.40
CA LEU A 254 15.15 -3.48 -2.72
C LEU A 254 16.22 -2.83 -3.61
N LYS A 255 16.01 -2.75 -4.93
CA LYS A 255 16.94 -2.09 -5.88
C LYS A 255 16.76 -0.56 -5.91
N PHE A 256 15.69 -0.05 -5.34
CA PHE A 256 15.32 1.38 -5.31
C PHE A 256 15.46 1.97 -3.91
#